data_7dd3f83a06542c0ba38b10d0829cc869
#
_entry.id   7dd3f83a06542c0ba38b10d0829cc869
#
_cell.length_a   1.000
_cell.length_b   1.000
_cell.length_c   1.000
_cell.angle_alpha   90.00
_cell.angle_beta   90.00
_cell.angle_gamma   90.00
#
_symmetry.space_group_name_H-M   'P 1'
#
loop_
_entity.id
_entity.type
_entity.pdbx_description
1 polymer ?
#
loop_
_entity_poly.entity_id
_entity_poly.type
_entity_poly.pdbx_seq_one_letter_code
_entity_poly.pdbx_strand_id
1 'polypeptide(L)'
;MNLENTIKEASNKLKNNNISSHVLDAQIILADIMGLKRESLIINDKINISEDILKKYNIAIKRRINNEPIAYITGKKEFWSQDFFTNRATLVPRPETELLIYKLVDIFKNKKINILDIGTGTGCILLSLLKELYNSRGTGIDISSEAIRIARVNSKNLKLVNRAKFKNFEIDKYALGRYDLIVSNPPYIPSKDIKK
;
A
#
# COMPACT_ATOMS: atom_id res chain seq x y z
N MET A 1 -23.43 20.73 1.23
CA MET A 1 -23.61 20.13 -0.11
C MET A 1 -24.00 18.67 0.05
N ASN A 2 -24.93 18.15 -0.76
CA ASN A 2 -25.39 16.77 -0.66
C ASN A 2 -24.27 15.82 -1.11
N LEU A 3 -24.10 14.69 -0.42
CA LEU A 3 -23.10 13.67 -0.65
C LEU A 3 -23.12 13.14 -2.11
N GLU A 4 -24.30 12.76 -2.59
CA GLU A 4 -24.49 12.19 -3.93
C GLU A 4 -24.03 13.16 -5.02
N ASN A 5 -24.45 14.42 -4.95
CA ASN A 5 -24.06 15.43 -5.91
C ASN A 5 -22.55 15.68 -5.91
N THR A 6 -21.90 15.66 -4.73
CA THR A 6 -20.46 15.84 -4.59
C THR A 6 -19.70 14.71 -5.28
N ILE A 7 -20.11 13.45 -5.07
CA ILE A 7 -19.51 12.28 -5.73
C ILE A 7 -19.75 12.35 -7.23
N LYS A 8 -20.96 12.67 -7.69
CA LYS A 8 -21.31 12.76 -9.11
C LYS A 8 -20.49 13.81 -9.86
N GLU A 9 -20.32 15.01 -9.26
CA GLU A 9 -19.50 16.07 -9.85
C GLU A 9 -18.02 15.64 -9.97
N ALA A 10 -17.46 15.06 -8.92
CA ALA A 10 -16.09 14.58 -8.93
C ALA A 10 -15.89 13.44 -9.93
N SER A 11 -16.83 12.50 -9.97
CA SER A 11 -16.84 11.40 -10.94
C SER A 11 -16.86 11.94 -12.40
N ASN A 12 -17.70 12.94 -12.70
CA ASN A 12 -17.73 13.55 -14.00
C ASN A 12 -16.39 14.25 -14.37
N LYS A 13 -15.76 14.95 -13.40
CA LYS A 13 -14.43 15.55 -13.61
C LYS A 13 -13.39 14.48 -13.95
N LEU A 14 -13.37 13.38 -13.23
CA LEU A 14 -12.46 12.25 -13.49
C LEU A 14 -12.73 11.61 -14.85
N LYS A 15 -14.00 11.35 -15.18
CA LYS A 15 -14.42 10.79 -16.47
C LYS A 15 -13.95 11.64 -17.65
N ASN A 16 -14.13 12.96 -17.55
CA ASN A 16 -13.73 13.92 -18.60
C ASN A 16 -12.20 13.99 -18.77
N ASN A 17 -11.43 13.46 -17.82
CA ASN A 17 -9.97 13.30 -17.90
C ASN A 17 -9.54 11.85 -18.12
N ASN A 18 -10.38 11.03 -18.74
CA ASN A 18 -10.10 9.65 -19.16
C ASN A 18 -9.75 8.68 -18.01
N ILE A 19 -10.23 8.93 -16.80
CA ILE A 19 -10.08 7.99 -15.68
C ILE A 19 -11.24 6.98 -15.76
N SER A 20 -10.94 5.75 -16.16
CA SER A 20 -11.95 4.69 -16.31
C SER A 20 -12.64 4.31 -15.00
N SER A 21 -11.91 4.33 -13.89
CA SER A 21 -12.39 4.02 -12.54
C SER A 21 -13.08 5.21 -11.84
N HIS A 22 -13.53 6.23 -12.58
CA HIS A 22 -13.96 7.54 -12.08
C HIS A 22 -14.96 7.50 -10.92
N VAL A 23 -15.96 6.62 -10.96
CA VAL A 23 -16.96 6.49 -9.88
C VAL A 23 -16.32 5.93 -8.62
N LEU A 24 -15.59 4.83 -8.77
CA LEU A 24 -14.92 4.15 -7.65
C LEU A 24 -13.88 5.06 -7.00
N ASP A 25 -13.07 5.74 -7.81
CA ASP A 25 -12.01 6.64 -7.33
C ASP A 25 -12.61 7.83 -6.56
N ALA A 26 -13.69 8.42 -7.06
CA ALA A 26 -14.41 9.50 -6.38
C ALA A 26 -14.93 9.06 -5.00
N GLN A 27 -15.51 7.87 -4.92
CA GLN A 27 -16.02 7.32 -3.65
C GLN A 27 -14.88 7.01 -2.66
N ILE A 28 -13.81 6.35 -3.11
CA ILE A 28 -12.67 5.97 -2.25
C ILE A 28 -12.02 7.22 -1.66
N ILE A 29 -11.76 8.25 -2.47
CA ILE A 29 -11.11 9.47 -2.01
C ILE A 29 -11.99 10.19 -0.97
N LEU A 30 -13.30 10.28 -1.20
CA LEU A 30 -14.18 10.95 -0.26
C LEU A 30 -14.30 10.16 1.05
N ALA A 31 -14.46 8.84 0.97
CA ALA A 31 -14.51 7.96 2.14
C ALA A 31 -13.25 8.10 3.01
N ASP A 32 -12.08 8.11 2.39
CA ASP A 32 -10.81 8.26 3.09
C ASP A 32 -10.70 9.61 3.81
N ILE A 33 -11.04 10.71 3.15
CA ILE A 33 -11.02 12.07 3.74
C ILE A 33 -12.00 12.19 4.92
N MET A 34 -13.13 11.50 4.84
CA MET A 34 -14.14 11.48 5.92
C MET A 34 -13.83 10.47 7.02
N GLY A 35 -12.80 9.63 6.88
CA GLY A 35 -12.50 8.55 7.82
C GLY A 35 -13.57 7.45 7.86
N LEU A 36 -14.31 7.25 6.77
CA LEU A 36 -15.41 6.30 6.65
C LEU A 36 -15.04 5.13 5.75
N LYS A 37 -15.76 4.02 5.87
CA LYS A 37 -15.75 2.97 4.85
C LYS A 37 -16.57 3.41 3.63
N ARG A 38 -16.16 3.00 2.43
CA ARG A 38 -16.87 3.33 1.19
C ARG A 38 -18.35 2.91 1.23
N GLU A 39 -18.64 1.75 1.78
CA GLU A 39 -20.00 1.22 1.94
C GLU A 39 -20.89 2.17 2.75
N SER A 40 -20.31 2.84 3.74
CA SER A 40 -21.03 3.82 4.57
C SER A 40 -21.49 5.05 3.77
N LEU A 41 -20.77 5.41 2.69
CA LEU A 41 -21.21 6.49 1.80
C LEU A 41 -22.40 6.08 0.92
N ILE A 42 -22.53 4.78 0.61
CA ILE A 42 -23.59 4.27 -0.24
C ILE A 42 -24.90 4.10 0.54
N ILE A 43 -24.80 3.73 1.82
CA ILE A 43 -25.96 3.44 2.66
C ILE A 43 -26.57 4.73 3.27
N ASN A 44 -25.78 5.78 3.46
CA ASN A 44 -26.19 6.96 4.21
C ASN A 44 -26.17 8.23 3.34
N ASP A 45 -27.27 8.48 2.66
CA ASP A 45 -27.50 9.63 1.77
C ASP A 45 -27.64 10.97 2.50
N LYS A 46 -27.85 10.97 3.83
CA LYS A 46 -28.07 12.17 4.66
C LYS A 46 -26.78 12.83 5.17
N ILE A 47 -25.61 12.34 4.78
CA ILE A 47 -24.34 12.94 5.22
C ILE A 47 -24.16 14.31 4.58
N ASN A 48 -24.03 15.33 5.41
CA ASN A 48 -23.67 16.67 4.97
C ASN A 48 -22.14 16.85 4.92
N ILE A 49 -21.64 17.32 3.78
CA ILE A 49 -20.21 17.56 3.56
C ILE A 49 -19.89 19.00 3.97
N SER A 50 -18.98 19.16 4.94
CA SER A 50 -18.48 20.47 5.35
C SER A 50 -17.59 21.10 4.26
N GLU A 51 -17.44 22.42 4.30
CA GLU A 51 -16.56 23.13 3.35
C GLU A 51 -15.09 22.67 3.43
N ASP A 52 -14.61 22.32 4.62
CA ASP A 52 -13.24 21.82 4.81
C ASP A 52 -13.03 20.46 4.12
N ILE A 53 -13.97 19.53 4.30
CA ILE A 53 -13.97 18.24 3.59
C ILE A 53 -14.01 18.46 2.08
N LEU A 54 -14.85 19.36 1.60
CA LEU A 54 -14.98 19.65 0.18
C LEU A 54 -13.67 20.24 -0.41
N LYS A 55 -13.00 21.13 0.33
CA LYS A 55 -11.68 21.67 -0.09
C LYS A 55 -10.65 20.55 -0.21
N LYS A 56 -10.50 19.70 0.80
CA LYS A 56 -9.59 18.54 0.79
C LYS A 56 -9.90 17.59 -0.36
N TYR A 57 -11.18 17.31 -0.57
CA TYR A 57 -11.66 16.45 -1.64
C TYR A 57 -11.30 17.00 -3.03
N ASN A 58 -11.55 18.26 -3.29
CA ASN A 58 -11.20 18.87 -4.57
C ASN A 58 -9.69 18.86 -4.85
N ILE A 59 -8.84 19.02 -3.82
CA ILE A 59 -7.39 18.88 -3.95
C ILE A 59 -7.03 17.45 -4.35
N ALA A 60 -7.60 16.45 -3.68
CA ALA A 60 -7.34 15.04 -3.94
C ALA A 60 -7.84 14.61 -5.35
N ILE A 61 -9.00 15.11 -5.79
CA ILE A 61 -9.51 14.89 -7.15
C ILE A 61 -8.58 15.50 -8.20
N LYS A 62 -8.03 16.70 -7.98
CA LYS A 62 -7.01 17.28 -8.88
C LYS A 62 -5.76 16.42 -9.00
N ARG A 63 -5.28 15.86 -7.87
CA ARG A 63 -4.15 14.90 -7.87
C ARG A 63 -4.48 13.68 -8.73
N ARG A 64 -5.70 13.14 -8.60
CA ARG A 64 -6.15 11.97 -9.36
C ARG A 64 -6.28 12.27 -10.87
N ILE A 65 -6.79 13.43 -11.24
CA ILE A 65 -6.83 13.92 -12.63
C ILE A 65 -5.41 13.92 -13.26
N ASN A 66 -4.39 14.25 -12.47
CA ASN A 66 -2.99 14.19 -12.89
C ASN A 66 -2.41 12.75 -12.86
N ASN A 67 -3.25 11.72 -12.90
CA ASN A 67 -2.89 10.31 -12.89
C ASN A 67 -2.13 9.83 -11.64
N GLU A 68 -2.18 10.57 -10.52
CA GLU A 68 -1.60 10.08 -9.28
C GLU A 68 -2.37 8.85 -8.79
N PRO A 69 -1.68 7.73 -8.45
CA PRO A 69 -2.33 6.53 -7.95
C PRO A 69 -3.17 6.80 -6.69
N ILE A 70 -4.36 6.20 -6.61
CA ILE A 70 -5.25 6.31 -5.43
C ILE A 70 -4.49 6.02 -4.14
N ALA A 71 -3.68 4.97 -4.13
CA ALA A 71 -2.90 4.58 -2.96
C ALA A 71 -1.96 5.68 -2.45
N TYR A 72 -1.43 6.55 -3.33
CA TYR A 72 -0.62 7.70 -2.90
C TYR A 72 -1.47 8.89 -2.46
N ILE A 73 -2.70 9.01 -2.96
CA ILE A 73 -3.64 10.05 -2.55
C ILE A 73 -4.15 9.76 -1.15
N THR A 74 -4.56 8.52 -0.87
CA THR A 74 -5.07 8.06 0.43
C THR A 74 -3.95 7.66 1.41
N GLY A 75 -2.71 7.51 0.91
CA GLY A 75 -1.57 7.10 1.74
C GLY A 75 -1.59 5.62 2.14
N LYS A 76 -2.52 4.81 1.62
CA LYS A 76 -2.65 3.40 1.99
C LYS A 76 -3.10 2.52 0.82
N LYS A 77 -2.77 1.24 0.92
CA LYS A 77 -3.20 0.18 0.00
C LYS A 77 -3.50 -1.08 0.80
N GLU A 78 -4.66 -1.64 0.58
CA GLU A 78 -4.97 -2.97 1.08
C GLU A 78 -4.16 -4.03 0.32
N PHE A 79 -3.56 -4.94 1.08
CA PHE A 79 -2.82 -6.11 0.60
C PHE A 79 -2.92 -7.21 1.65
N TRP A 80 -3.27 -8.42 1.25
CA TRP A 80 -3.49 -9.57 2.14
C TRP A 80 -4.39 -9.24 3.34
N SER A 81 -5.54 -8.61 3.06
CA SER A 81 -6.53 -8.15 4.06
C SER A 81 -5.94 -7.26 5.17
N GLN A 82 -4.85 -6.57 4.90
CA GLN A 82 -4.22 -5.60 5.80
C GLN A 82 -4.01 -4.26 5.09
N ASP A 83 -4.20 -3.16 5.80
CA ASP A 83 -3.86 -1.82 5.29
C ASP A 83 -2.38 -1.54 5.44
N PHE A 84 -1.70 -1.29 4.31
CA PHE A 84 -0.30 -0.87 4.26
C PHE A 84 -0.20 0.60 3.91
N PHE A 85 0.48 1.38 4.75
CA PHE A 85 0.90 2.72 4.38
C PHE A 85 1.83 2.67 3.18
N THR A 86 1.63 3.59 2.25
CA THR A 86 2.44 3.72 1.04
C THR A 86 2.55 5.19 0.63
N ASN A 87 3.64 5.54 -0.03
CA ASN A 87 3.87 6.85 -0.64
C ASN A 87 4.72 6.71 -1.89
N ARG A 88 5.14 7.82 -2.48
CA ARG A 88 5.95 7.84 -3.72
C ARG A 88 7.33 7.18 -3.59
N ALA A 89 7.82 6.94 -2.38
CA ALA A 89 9.10 6.26 -2.16
C ALA A 89 8.99 4.73 -2.18
N THR A 90 7.77 4.18 -2.26
CA THR A 90 7.52 2.74 -2.26
C THR A 90 6.66 2.34 -3.44
N LEU A 91 6.90 1.16 -4.00
CA LEU A 91 5.96 0.57 -4.96
C LEU A 91 4.63 0.28 -4.26
N VAL A 92 3.52 0.65 -4.92
CA VAL A 92 2.18 0.27 -4.45
C VAL A 92 2.06 -1.25 -4.47
N PRO A 93 1.71 -1.91 -3.35
CA PRO A 93 1.49 -3.35 -3.32
C PRO A 93 0.55 -3.82 -4.44
N ARG A 94 0.98 -4.86 -5.18
CA ARG A 94 0.24 -5.39 -6.33
C ARG A 94 -0.54 -6.63 -5.93
N PRO A 95 -1.82 -6.77 -6.34
CA PRO A 95 -2.65 -7.94 -6.02
C PRO A 95 -2.01 -9.27 -6.47
N GLU A 96 -1.31 -9.27 -7.62
CA GLU A 96 -0.64 -10.47 -8.15
C GLU A 96 0.41 -11.03 -7.18
N THR A 97 0.99 -10.17 -6.33
CA THR A 97 1.98 -10.58 -5.32
C THR A 97 1.34 -11.39 -4.18
N GLU A 98 0.02 -11.33 -4.00
CA GLU A 98 -0.69 -12.15 -3.01
C GLU A 98 -0.63 -13.65 -3.32
N LEU A 99 -0.52 -14.00 -4.60
CA LEU A 99 -0.32 -15.41 -4.99
C LEU A 99 1.01 -15.97 -4.45
N LEU A 100 2.06 -15.13 -4.38
CA LEU A 100 3.33 -15.49 -3.76
C LEU A 100 3.14 -15.80 -2.28
N ILE A 101 2.41 -14.92 -1.55
CA ILE A 101 2.12 -15.13 -0.13
C ILE A 101 1.39 -16.45 0.08
N TYR A 102 0.31 -16.69 -0.69
CA TYR A 102 -0.48 -17.90 -0.60
C TYR A 102 0.39 -19.16 -0.72
N LYS A 103 1.23 -19.24 -1.77
CA LYS A 103 2.10 -20.40 -2.01
C LYS A 103 3.15 -20.58 -0.91
N LEU A 104 3.78 -19.49 -0.45
CA LEU A 104 4.80 -19.56 0.58
C LEU A 104 4.23 -19.95 1.94
N VAL A 105 3.05 -19.47 2.28
CA VAL A 105 2.34 -19.86 3.51
C VAL A 105 2.06 -21.35 3.50
N ASP A 106 1.60 -21.91 2.39
CA ASP A 106 1.33 -23.34 2.26
C ASP A 106 2.60 -24.20 2.45
N ILE A 107 3.72 -23.82 1.83
CA ILE A 107 5.02 -24.52 1.94
C ILE A 107 5.61 -24.49 3.35
N PHE A 108 5.48 -23.34 4.03
CA PHE A 108 6.13 -23.07 5.31
C PHE A 108 5.18 -23.11 6.51
N LYS A 109 3.92 -23.50 6.32
CA LYS A 109 2.94 -23.66 7.38
C LYS A 109 3.53 -24.52 8.52
N ASN A 110 3.37 -24.04 9.75
CA ASN A 110 3.88 -24.69 10.97
C ASN A 110 5.41 -24.78 11.11
N LYS A 111 6.18 -24.20 10.19
CA LYS A 111 7.64 -24.13 10.29
C LYS A 111 8.07 -22.83 10.97
N LYS A 112 9.21 -22.90 11.65
CA LYS A 112 9.90 -21.73 12.19
C LYS A 112 11.03 -21.39 11.22
N ILE A 113 10.88 -20.30 10.46
CA ILE A 113 11.84 -19.89 9.44
C ILE A 113 12.32 -18.46 9.66
N ASN A 114 13.50 -18.17 9.14
CA ASN A 114 14.07 -16.85 9.05
C ASN A 114 13.98 -16.34 7.60
N ILE A 115 13.31 -15.20 7.37
CA ILE A 115 12.97 -14.69 6.04
C ILE A 115 13.81 -13.45 5.74
N LEU A 116 14.35 -13.36 4.50
CA LEU A 116 14.91 -12.13 3.94
C LEU A 116 14.00 -11.61 2.83
N ASP A 117 13.61 -10.34 2.92
CA ASP A 117 12.85 -9.63 1.89
C ASP A 117 13.72 -8.53 1.28
N ILE A 118 14.13 -8.71 0.01
CA ILE A 118 15.04 -7.82 -0.71
C ILE A 118 14.23 -6.82 -1.53
N GLY A 119 14.52 -5.54 -1.35
CA GLY A 119 13.71 -4.47 -1.92
C GLY A 119 12.33 -4.42 -1.26
N THR A 120 12.31 -4.45 0.07
CA THR A 120 11.10 -4.67 0.87
C THR A 120 10.02 -3.61 0.67
N GLY A 121 10.35 -2.39 0.21
CA GLY A 121 9.41 -1.31 -0.05
C GLY A 121 8.54 -0.98 1.16
N THR A 122 7.23 -1.23 1.05
CA THR A 122 6.26 -1.06 2.16
C THR A 122 6.39 -2.12 3.25
N GLY A 123 7.17 -3.18 3.03
CA GLY A 123 7.22 -4.36 3.90
C GLY A 123 6.07 -5.34 3.68
N CYS A 124 5.23 -5.15 2.64
CA CYS A 124 3.99 -5.91 2.50
C CYS A 124 4.21 -7.42 2.37
N ILE A 125 5.24 -7.87 1.65
CA ILE A 125 5.53 -9.30 1.50
C ILE A 125 5.96 -9.89 2.85
N LEU A 126 7.00 -9.32 3.46
CA LEU A 126 7.53 -9.81 4.72
C LEU A 126 6.48 -9.80 5.83
N LEU A 127 5.76 -8.70 5.99
CA LEU A 127 4.79 -8.54 7.07
C LEU A 127 3.59 -9.46 6.89
N SER A 128 3.11 -9.66 5.66
CA SER A 128 2.04 -10.63 5.37
C SER A 128 2.47 -12.06 5.67
N LEU A 129 3.68 -12.45 5.25
CA LEU A 129 4.22 -13.77 5.60
C LEU A 129 4.34 -13.96 7.12
N LEU A 130 4.85 -12.97 7.85
CA LEU A 130 4.96 -13.04 9.30
C LEU A 130 3.60 -13.03 10.00
N LYS A 131 2.56 -12.48 9.39
CA LYS A 131 1.20 -12.54 9.93
C LYS A 131 0.66 -13.97 9.94
N GLU A 132 0.95 -14.75 8.90
CA GLU A 132 0.53 -16.14 8.76
C GLU A 132 1.49 -17.12 9.47
N LEU A 133 2.79 -16.87 9.41
CA LEU A 133 3.82 -17.76 9.97
C LEU A 133 4.24 -17.28 11.36
N TYR A 134 3.43 -17.58 12.38
CA TYR A 134 3.51 -17.02 13.73
C TYR A 134 4.86 -17.24 14.44
N ASN A 135 5.55 -18.34 14.18
CA ASN A 135 6.82 -18.70 14.80
C ASN A 135 8.04 -18.14 14.06
N SER A 136 7.82 -17.50 12.91
CA SER A 136 8.88 -17.01 12.03
C SER A 136 9.29 -15.58 12.34
N ARG A 137 10.50 -15.23 11.90
CA ARG A 137 11.07 -13.88 11.96
C ARG A 137 11.59 -13.50 10.57
N GLY A 138 11.82 -12.22 10.36
CA GLY A 138 12.39 -11.81 9.09
C GLY A 138 13.07 -10.45 9.14
N THR A 139 13.84 -10.21 8.09
CA THR A 139 14.54 -8.95 7.82
C THR A 139 14.15 -8.46 6.45
N GLY A 140 13.68 -7.22 6.36
CA GLY A 140 13.50 -6.51 5.10
C GLY A 140 14.68 -5.55 4.88
N ILE A 141 15.23 -5.55 3.67
CA ILE A 141 16.25 -4.58 3.26
C ILE A 141 15.77 -3.77 2.07
N ASP A 142 16.18 -2.50 2.01
CA ASP A 142 15.92 -1.60 0.90
C ASP A 142 17.01 -0.54 0.82
N ILE A 143 17.33 -0.08 -0.39
CA ILE A 143 18.29 1.02 -0.62
C ILE A 143 17.68 2.38 -0.22
N SER A 144 16.37 2.50 -0.23
CA SER A 144 15.63 3.70 0.14
C SER A 144 15.40 3.75 1.65
N SER A 145 16.01 4.72 2.32
CA SER A 145 15.76 4.98 3.75
C SER A 145 14.31 5.33 4.04
N GLU A 146 13.64 5.99 3.10
CA GLU A 146 12.22 6.34 3.21
C GLU A 146 11.32 5.09 3.10
N ALA A 147 11.63 4.14 2.20
CA ALA A 147 10.95 2.85 2.14
C ALA A 147 11.07 2.10 3.48
N ILE A 148 12.27 2.06 4.06
CA ILE A 148 12.50 1.46 5.38
C ILE A 148 11.68 2.16 6.47
N ARG A 149 11.54 3.48 6.41
CA ARG A 149 10.69 4.22 7.35
C ARG A 149 9.23 3.79 7.23
N ILE A 150 8.70 3.67 6.02
CA ILE A 150 7.33 3.18 5.75
C ILE A 150 7.14 1.74 6.24
N ALA A 151 8.07 0.84 5.92
CA ALA A 151 8.01 -0.55 6.37
C ALA A 151 7.98 -0.68 7.91
N ARG A 152 8.74 0.16 8.63
CA ARG A 152 8.70 0.22 10.10
C ARG A 152 7.35 0.72 10.64
N VAL A 153 6.74 1.73 10.00
CA VAL A 153 5.39 2.19 10.34
C VAL A 153 4.39 1.05 10.17
N ASN A 154 4.43 0.35 9.05
CA ASN A 154 3.56 -0.79 8.78
C ASN A 154 3.76 -1.93 9.78
N SER A 155 5.02 -2.24 10.12
CA SER A 155 5.35 -3.24 11.13
C SER A 155 4.76 -2.89 12.51
N LYS A 156 4.81 -1.62 12.89
CA LYS A 156 4.22 -1.13 14.15
C LYS A 156 2.70 -1.28 14.15
N ASN A 157 2.05 -0.87 13.07
CA ASN A 157 0.59 -0.95 12.94
C ASN A 157 0.09 -2.40 12.97
N LEU A 158 0.84 -3.32 12.34
CA LEU A 158 0.53 -4.75 12.34
C LEU A 158 1.02 -5.50 13.60
N LYS A 159 1.64 -4.79 14.57
CA LYS A 159 2.16 -5.35 15.83
C LYS A 159 3.25 -6.42 15.60
N LEU A 160 4.09 -6.25 14.58
CA LEU A 160 5.13 -7.20 14.18
C LEU A 160 6.57 -6.73 14.49
N VAL A 161 6.75 -5.65 15.23
CA VAL A 161 8.06 -5.02 15.51
C VAL A 161 9.07 -5.98 16.17
N ASN A 162 8.60 -6.96 16.93
CA ASN A 162 9.46 -7.95 17.60
C ASN A 162 9.90 -9.09 16.67
N ARG A 163 9.27 -9.24 15.51
CA ARG A 163 9.53 -10.32 14.55
C ARG A 163 10.03 -9.84 13.20
N ALA A 164 9.82 -8.56 12.86
CA ALA A 164 10.27 -7.92 11.61
C ALA A 164 11.35 -6.89 11.92
N LYS A 165 12.50 -6.99 11.25
CA LYS A 165 13.56 -5.99 11.28
C LYS A 165 13.70 -5.35 9.90
N PHE A 166 13.91 -4.03 9.84
CA PHE A 166 14.08 -3.31 8.59
C PHE A 166 15.37 -2.53 8.60
N LYS A 167 16.21 -2.74 7.57
CA LYS A 167 17.53 -2.14 7.46
C LYS A 167 17.68 -1.45 6.11
N ASN A 168 18.18 -0.21 6.14
CA ASN A 168 18.59 0.48 4.92
C ASN A 168 19.94 -0.09 4.48
N PHE A 169 19.91 -0.91 3.43
CA PHE A 169 21.10 -1.64 2.98
C PHE A 169 20.98 -1.98 1.50
N GLU A 170 22.12 -1.89 0.82
CA GLU A 170 22.30 -2.34 -0.55
C GLU A 170 22.60 -3.85 -0.56
N ILE A 171 21.93 -4.61 -1.43
CA ILE A 171 22.00 -6.07 -1.41
C ILE A 171 23.45 -6.58 -1.56
N ASP A 172 24.24 -5.96 -2.42
CA ASP A 172 25.62 -6.38 -2.73
C ASP A 172 26.56 -6.23 -1.50
N LYS A 173 26.17 -5.40 -0.54
CA LYS A 173 26.89 -5.17 0.71
C LYS A 173 26.29 -5.92 1.90
N TYR A 174 25.18 -6.63 1.68
CA TYR A 174 24.46 -7.33 2.74
C TYR A 174 24.91 -8.78 2.87
N ALA A 175 25.94 -9.01 3.68
CA ALA A 175 26.53 -10.35 3.88
C ALA A 175 26.16 -11.00 5.24
N LEU A 176 25.12 -10.52 5.91
CA LEU A 176 24.85 -10.91 7.31
C LEU A 176 23.62 -11.82 7.42
N GLY A 177 23.84 -13.06 7.82
CA GLY A 177 22.80 -13.96 8.30
C GLY A 177 22.60 -15.21 7.44
N ARG A 178 21.90 -16.19 8.03
CA ARG A 178 21.37 -17.35 7.33
C ARG A 178 19.87 -17.22 7.25
N TYR A 179 19.29 -17.46 6.08
CA TYR A 179 17.88 -17.37 5.82
C TYR A 179 17.38 -18.68 5.22
N ASP A 180 16.19 -19.09 5.66
CA ASP A 180 15.50 -20.27 5.14
C ASP A 180 14.68 -19.92 3.90
N LEU A 181 14.28 -18.66 3.77
CA LEU A 181 13.54 -18.13 2.65
C LEU A 181 14.05 -16.73 2.27
N ILE A 182 14.34 -16.56 0.98
CA ILE A 182 14.64 -15.24 0.41
C ILE A 182 13.52 -14.91 -0.59
N VAL A 183 12.93 -13.73 -0.45
CA VAL A 183 11.90 -13.20 -1.36
C VAL A 183 12.35 -11.87 -1.91
N SER A 184 11.93 -11.55 -3.13
CA SER A 184 12.12 -10.24 -3.76
C SER A 184 11.05 -10.00 -4.80
N ASN A 185 10.55 -8.76 -4.87
CA ASN A 185 9.71 -8.28 -5.96
C ASN A 185 10.35 -7.03 -6.57
N PRO A 186 11.42 -7.18 -7.37
CA PRO A 186 12.17 -6.07 -7.94
C PRO A 186 11.34 -5.30 -8.99
N PRO A 187 11.67 -4.03 -9.27
CA PRO A 187 11.06 -3.32 -10.38
C PRO A 187 11.42 -3.98 -11.72
N TYR A 188 10.41 -4.25 -12.55
CA TYR A 188 10.56 -4.91 -13.86
C TYR A 188 10.81 -3.95 -15.02
N ILE A 189 11.03 -2.66 -14.75
CA ILE A 189 11.29 -1.68 -15.78
C ILE A 189 12.79 -1.72 -16.10
N PRO A 190 13.18 -1.99 -17.38
CA PRO A 190 14.58 -1.93 -17.78
C PRO A 190 15.17 -0.57 -17.48
N SER A 191 16.40 -0.52 -16.95
CA SER A 191 17.08 0.73 -16.56
C SER A 191 17.16 1.76 -17.68
N LYS A 192 17.07 1.33 -18.95
CA LYS A 192 17.04 2.18 -20.15
C LYS A 192 15.76 3.00 -20.28
N ASP A 193 14.66 2.55 -19.69
CA ASP A 193 13.34 3.18 -19.78
C ASP A 193 13.02 4.07 -18.57
N ILE A 194 13.90 4.10 -17.58
CA ILE A 194 13.80 5.03 -16.44
C ILE A 194 14.36 6.36 -16.93
N LYS A 195 13.51 7.21 -17.49
CA LYS A 195 13.87 8.61 -17.75
C LYS A 195 14.22 9.26 -16.41
N LYS A 196 15.45 9.74 -16.35
CA LYS A 196 15.96 10.57 -15.25
C LYS A 196 15.18 11.86 -15.09
#